data_41b841035bfd0710d23488bf8ad5cf45
#
_entry.id   41b841035bfd0710d23488bf8ad5cf45
#
_cell.length_a   1.000
_cell.length_b   1.000
_cell.length_c   1.000
_cell.angle_alpha   90.00
_cell.angle_beta   90.00
_cell.angle_gamma   90.00
#
_symmetry.space_group_name_H-M   'P 1'
#
loop_
_entity.id
_entity.type
_entity.pdbx_description
1 polymer ?
#
loop_
_entity_poly.entity_id
_entity_poly.type
_entity_poly.pdbx_seq_one_letter_code
_entity_poly.pdbx_strand_id
1 'polypeptide(L)'
;MTDAEIARLLGIGEATLRRARASQATLDAATSDRLYRLSKTIAIAEEVLENGEGAMSWLRREQPGLGGQVPLKLLVTQAGADQVETLLRRIDYGVYT
;
A
#
# COMPACT_ATOMS: atom_id res chain seq x y z
N MET A 1 -7.60 2.47 7.56
CA MET A 1 -7.54 3.30 6.32
C MET A 1 -8.94 3.69 5.93
N THR A 2 -9.17 4.98 5.66
CA THR A 2 -10.49 5.49 5.29
C THR A 2 -10.79 5.26 3.82
N ASP A 3 -12.06 5.29 3.44
CA ASP A 3 -12.46 5.18 2.04
C ASP A 3 -11.87 6.32 1.19
N ALA A 4 -11.77 7.53 1.75
CA ALA A 4 -11.16 8.66 1.06
C ALA A 4 -9.68 8.37 0.73
N GLU A 5 -8.95 7.80 1.67
CA GLU A 5 -7.55 7.45 1.48
C GLU A 5 -7.40 6.33 0.45
N ILE A 6 -8.22 5.28 0.56
CA ILE A 6 -8.20 4.15 -0.39
C ILE A 6 -8.51 4.65 -1.80
N ALA A 7 -9.56 5.45 -1.96
CA ALA A 7 -9.95 5.98 -3.27
C ALA A 7 -8.82 6.81 -3.88
N ARG A 8 -8.18 7.66 -3.08
CA ARG A 8 -7.05 8.47 -3.54
C ARG A 8 -5.89 7.60 -3.99
N LEU A 9 -5.55 6.57 -3.24
CA LEU A 9 -4.46 5.65 -3.59
C LEU A 9 -4.77 4.83 -4.84
N LEU A 10 -6.05 4.52 -5.06
CA LEU A 10 -6.48 3.80 -6.26
C LEU A 10 -6.68 4.72 -7.47
N GLY A 11 -6.70 6.04 -7.25
CA GLY A 11 -6.92 6.99 -8.33
C GLY A 11 -8.36 7.06 -8.80
N ILE A 12 -9.32 6.78 -7.92
CA ILE A 12 -10.77 6.82 -8.22
C ILE A 12 -11.48 7.72 -7.22
N GLY A 13 -12.74 8.07 -7.53
CA GLY A 13 -13.58 8.83 -6.61
C GLY A 13 -14.13 7.95 -5.49
N GLU A 14 -14.45 8.55 -4.35
CA GLU A 14 -15.06 7.83 -3.23
C GLU A 14 -16.39 7.20 -3.60
N ALA A 15 -17.21 7.89 -4.41
CA ALA A 15 -18.49 7.37 -4.85
C ALA A 15 -18.30 6.10 -5.69
N THR A 16 -17.28 6.08 -6.56
CA THR A 16 -16.94 4.90 -7.35
C THR A 16 -16.55 3.74 -6.46
N LEU A 17 -15.74 4.00 -5.44
CA LEU A 17 -15.35 2.98 -4.48
C LEU A 17 -16.55 2.42 -3.73
N ARG A 18 -17.43 3.29 -3.24
CA ARG A 18 -18.64 2.86 -2.52
C ARG A 18 -19.55 2.01 -3.41
N ARG A 19 -19.74 2.43 -4.67
CA ARG A 19 -20.55 1.64 -5.61
C ARG A 19 -19.94 0.28 -5.88
N ALA A 20 -18.63 0.20 -6.05
CA ALA A 20 -17.95 -1.07 -6.26
C ALA A 20 -18.15 -2.02 -5.08
N ARG A 21 -18.07 -1.51 -3.86
CA ARG A 21 -18.30 -2.31 -2.66
C ARG A 21 -19.73 -2.77 -2.51
N ALA A 22 -20.68 -1.85 -2.74
CA ALA A 22 -22.11 -2.10 -2.52
C ALA A 22 -22.69 -3.07 -3.54
N SER A 23 -22.28 -2.95 -4.81
CA SER A 23 -22.84 -3.74 -5.90
C SER A 23 -21.94 -4.86 -6.38
N GLN A 24 -20.76 -5.00 -5.77
CA GLN A 24 -19.73 -5.93 -6.22
C GLN A 24 -19.36 -5.70 -7.69
N ALA A 25 -19.50 -4.44 -8.15
CA ALA A 25 -19.14 -4.08 -9.51
C ALA A 25 -17.66 -4.28 -9.74
N THR A 26 -17.31 -4.74 -10.94
CA THR A 26 -15.93 -4.98 -11.31
C THR A 26 -15.20 -3.65 -11.53
N LEU A 27 -14.07 -3.47 -10.87
CA LEU A 27 -13.17 -2.36 -11.14
C LEU A 27 -12.43 -2.62 -12.44
N ASP A 28 -11.97 -1.56 -13.13
CA ASP A 28 -11.16 -1.76 -14.32
C ASP A 28 -9.82 -2.43 -13.97
N ALA A 29 -9.11 -2.91 -14.98
CA ALA A 29 -7.87 -3.67 -14.77
C ALA A 29 -6.80 -2.84 -14.04
N ALA A 30 -6.64 -1.57 -14.40
CA ALA A 30 -5.62 -0.72 -13.78
C ALA A 30 -5.93 -0.48 -12.30
N THR A 31 -7.19 -0.22 -11.96
CA THR A 31 -7.62 -0.02 -10.58
C THR A 31 -7.49 -1.31 -9.77
N SER A 32 -7.86 -2.44 -10.37
CA SER A 32 -7.72 -3.75 -9.72
C SER A 32 -6.26 -4.07 -9.43
N ASP A 33 -5.35 -3.76 -10.35
CA ASP A 33 -3.93 -3.98 -10.15
C ASP A 33 -3.39 -3.11 -9.00
N ARG A 34 -3.85 -1.86 -8.92
CA ARG A 34 -3.47 -0.96 -7.82
C ARG A 34 -3.98 -1.46 -6.49
N LEU A 35 -5.22 -1.95 -6.45
CA LEU A 35 -5.81 -2.51 -5.24
C LEU A 35 -5.04 -3.75 -4.79
N TYR A 36 -4.73 -4.65 -5.72
CA TYR A 36 -3.94 -5.85 -5.44
C TYR A 36 -2.58 -5.48 -4.85
N ARG A 37 -1.89 -4.53 -5.49
CA ARG A 37 -0.57 -4.06 -5.08
C ARG A 37 -0.60 -3.44 -3.67
N LEU A 38 -1.60 -2.59 -3.41
CA LEU A 38 -1.80 -1.97 -2.11
C LEU A 38 -2.07 -3.02 -1.04
N SER A 39 -2.99 -3.94 -1.30
CA SER A 39 -3.36 -5.00 -0.36
C SER A 39 -2.19 -5.92 -0.06
N LYS A 40 -1.44 -6.31 -1.07
CA LYS A 40 -0.27 -7.17 -0.94
C LYS A 40 0.80 -6.50 -0.06
N THR A 41 1.09 -5.23 -0.32
CA THR A 41 2.12 -4.51 0.43
C THR A 41 1.72 -4.32 1.88
N ILE A 42 0.44 -4.02 2.15
CA ILE A 42 -0.05 -3.88 3.52
C ILE A 42 0.08 -5.22 4.24
N ALA A 43 -0.28 -6.33 3.59
CA ALA A 43 -0.17 -7.66 4.19
C ALA A 43 1.28 -8.01 4.54
N ILE A 44 2.22 -7.70 3.65
CA ILE A 44 3.64 -7.92 3.91
C ILE A 44 4.11 -7.07 5.08
N ALA A 45 3.71 -5.80 5.13
CA ALA A 45 4.09 -4.92 6.23
C ALA A 45 3.55 -5.43 7.56
N GLU A 46 2.31 -5.90 7.60
CA GLU A 46 1.71 -6.45 8.83
C GLU A 46 2.46 -7.71 9.28
N GLU A 47 2.83 -8.57 8.36
CA GLU A 47 3.60 -9.77 8.65
C GLU A 47 5.00 -9.43 9.20
N VAL A 48 5.71 -8.53 8.53
CA VAL A 48 7.09 -8.17 8.89
C VAL A 48 7.15 -7.40 10.21
N LEU A 49 6.22 -6.46 10.40
CA LEU A 49 6.21 -5.60 11.59
C LEU A 49 5.37 -6.17 12.72
N GLU A 50 4.70 -7.31 12.49
CA GLU A 50 3.93 -8.07 13.48
C GLU A 50 2.86 -7.27 14.21
N ASN A 51 2.36 -6.19 13.59
CA ASN A 51 1.40 -5.28 14.20
C ASN A 51 0.73 -4.44 13.11
N GLY A 52 -0.58 -4.60 12.95
CA GLY A 52 -1.33 -3.89 11.91
C GLY A 52 -1.27 -2.37 12.08
N GLU A 53 -1.35 -1.88 13.33
CA GLU A 53 -1.27 -0.45 13.61
C GLU A 53 0.13 0.09 13.33
N GLY A 54 1.15 -0.64 13.75
CA GLY A 54 2.55 -0.30 13.47
C GLY A 54 2.85 -0.34 11.98
N ALA A 55 2.27 -1.31 11.26
CA ALA A 55 2.44 -1.40 9.81
C ALA A 55 1.89 -0.16 9.11
N MET A 56 0.67 0.26 9.46
CA MET A 56 0.07 1.45 8.86
C MET A 56 0.86 2.71 9.19
N SER A 57 1.33 2.85 10.43
CA SER A 57 2.17 3.97 10.84
C SER A 57 3.46 4.01 10.01
N TRP A 58 4.10 2.86 9.83
CA TRP A 58 5.31 2.75 9.02
C TRP A 58 5.08 3.14 7.56
N LEU A 59 3.98 2.64 6.99
CA LEU A 59 3.63 2.92 5.60
C LEU A 59 3.31 4.40 5.33
N ARG A 60 2.89 5.13 6.35
CA ARG A 60 2.52 6.55 6.21
C ARG A 60 3.66 7.52 6.48
N ARG A 61 4.79 7.05 6.99
CA ARG A 61 5.92 7.91 7.35
C ARG A 61 7.03 7.80 6.32
N GLU A 62 7.83 8.86 6.22
CA GLU A 62 9.04 8.86 5.42
C GLU A 62 10.00 7.79 5.93
N GLN A 63 10.61 7.05 5.02
CA GLN A 63 11.53 5.98 5.37
C GLN A 63 12.92 6.26 4.79
N PRO A 64 13.96 6.28 5.64
CA PRO A 64 15.33 6.50 5.15
C PRO A 64 15.75 5.48 4.09
N GLY A 65 15.35 4.23 4.23
CA GLY A 65 15.64 3.18 3.26
C GLY A 65 15.00 3.36 1.89
N LEU A 66 14.09 4.33 1.76
CA LEU A 66 13.42 4.68 0.50
C LEU A 66 13.80 6.10 0.06
N GLY A 67 14.96 6.58 0.48
CA GLY A 67 15.39 7.94 0.15
C GLY A 67 14.54 9.02 0.80
N GLY A 68 13.91 8.73 1.94
CA GLY A 68 13.05 9.67 2.65
C GLY A 68 11.63 9.71 2.11
N GLN A 69 11.25 8.81 1.20
CA GLN A 69 9.91 8.79 0.63
C GLN A 69 8.93 8.02 1.50
N VAL A 70 7.65 8.38 1.38
CA VAL A 70 6.56 7.71 2.08
C VAL A 70 6.15 6.45 1.32
N PRO A 71 6.21 5.26 1.94
CA PRO A 71 5.90 4.01 1.24
C PRO A 71 4.56 4.01 0.51
N LEU A 72 3.48 4.47 1.14
CA LEU A 72 2.16 4.49 0.50
C LEU A 72 2.16 5.27 -0.82
N LYS A 73 2.95 6.34 -0.93
CA LYS A 73 3.03 7.14 -2.15
C LYS A 73 3.74 6.42 -3.28
N LEU A 74 4.64 5.50 -2.94
CA LEU A 74 5.37 4.71 -3.94
C LEU A 74 4.52 3.61 -4.56
N LEU A 75 3.40 3.24 -3.93
CA LEU A 75 2.56 2.13 -4.39
C LEU A 75 1.74 2.46 -5.64
N VAL A 76 1.83 3.68 -6.15
CA VAL A 76 1.16 4.07 -7.40
C VAL A 76 1.78 3.40 -8.62
N THR A 77 3.01 2.89 -8.51
CA THR A 77 3.69 2.16 -9.58
C THR A 77 4.18 0.81 -9.09
N GLN A 78 4.34 -0.14 -9.99
CA GLN A 78 4.91 -1.45 -9.66
C GLN A 78 6.36 -1.31 -9.18
N ALA A 79 7.13 -0.46 -9.83
CA ALA A 79 8.53 -0.24 -9.44
C ALA A 79 8.63 0.29 -8.01
N GLY A 80 7.74 1.23 -7.63
CA GLY A 80 7.70 1.75 -6.28
C GLY A 80 7.27 0.68 -5.26
N ALA A 81 6.28 -0.12 -5.60
CA ALA A 81 5.84 -1.22 -4.74
C ALA A 81 6.97 -2.24 -4.52
N ASP A 82 7.75 -2.53 -5.56
CA ASP A 82 8.89 -3.45 -5.45
C ASP A 82 9.96 -2.90 -4.50
N GLN A 83 10.19 -1.59 -4.51
CA GLN A 83 11.13 -0.94 -3.59
C GLN A 83 10.66 -1.09 -2.14
N VAL A 84 9.38 -0.87 -1.88
CA VAL A 84 8.79 -1.00 -0.54
C VAL A 84 8.90 -2.44 -0.07
N GLU A 85 8.52 -3.40 -0.91
CA GLU A 85 8.61 -4.82 -0.58
C GLU A 85 10.06 -5.23 -0.28
N THR A 86 11.01 -4.79 -1.09
CA THR A 86 12.42 -5.08 -0.89
C THR A 86 12.89 -4.57 0.48
N LEU A 87 12.52 -3.34 0.83
CA LEU A 87 12.88 -2.79 2.14
C LEU A 87 12.27 -3.61 3.28
N LEU A 88 10.98 -3.96 3.17
CA LEU A 88 10.31 -4.78 4.18
C LEU A 88 10.99 -6.14 4.35
N ARG A 89 11.41 -6.77 3.25
CA ARG A 89 12.12 -8.05 3.32
C ARG A 89 13.48 -7.90 3.99
N ARG A 90 14.17 -6.78 3.77
CA ARG A 90 15.43 -6.50 4.46
C ARG A 90 15.23 -6.35 5.96
N ILE A 91 14.17 -5.65 6.36
CA ILE A 91 13.81 -5.50 7.78
C ILE A 91 13.52 -6.89 8.38
N ASP A 92 12.77 -7.72 7.66
CA ASP A 92 12.42 -9.07 8.10
C ASP A 92 13.64 -9.94 8.34
N TYR A 93 14.66 -9.80 7.50
CA TYR A 93 15.91 -10.56 7.63
C TYR A 93 16.94 -9.89 8.56
N GLY A 94 16.56 -8.78 9.21
CA GLY A 94 17.45 -8.08 10.14
C GLY A 94 18.51 -7.22 9.46
N VAL A 95 18.33 -6.91 8.17
CA VAL A 95 19.23 -6.03 7.43
C VAL A 95 18.61 -4.63 7.40
N TYR A 96 19.26 -3.68 8.05
CA TYR A 96 18.77 -2.30 8.14
C TYR A 96 19.56 -1.40 7.18
N THR A 97 18.85 -0.47 6.59
CA THR A 97 19.45 0.51 5.68
C THR A 97 19.41 1.90 6.28
#